data_43411b114124bdb1d30a0ed726cde631
#
_entry.id   43411b114124bdb1d30a0ed726cde631
#
_cell.length_a   1.000
_cell.length_b   1.000
_cell.length_c   1.000
_cell.angle_alpha   90.00
_cell.angle_beta   90.00
_cell.angle_gamma   90.00
#
_symmetry.space_group_name_H-M   'P 1'
#
loop_
_entity.id
_entity.type
_entity.pdbx_description
1 polymer ?
#
loop_
_entity_poly.entity_id
_entity_poly.type
_entity_poly.pdbx_seq_one_letter_code
_entity_poly.pdbx_strand_id
1 'polypeptide(L)'
;MIKSRKHHPSILLWCGGNECYLSRDFAAPQRTYLTAEFFEYDLKRLCLRLDPDRYYHVNSPFFGSYSNEPGKGDTHSYTNSWYVPGSDIPLFASENLRVSFPGVKTLKRYLKRDILPKPVRRKHGELPWPQEYESITSAESWKKIPCIEEFYDAEEPEEMVYQFGAAAGKYIKDSVERYRRGRKADDGTMDRICKGHFIWKWNTTFPHIYSSVLDFYLEQKMPYYFLKRAYEPLSVQAEVSDHLYVWLVNDTGMSQEGRITAEIFDMQENRFVKREEIPVKCKAGESVMAGRLDSFGQFTRDKMIRVTFRDAEQNIAAQNHTFMDIERHLTFPQSGIKMWREKDMICLKAEQFARCVELSGEEDGDPYWWDFQDNYFDLFPGEVKRVEYGNRHKRGTIKAKAVYDKTCAELNI
;
A
#
# COMPACT_ATOMS: atom_id res chain seq x y z
N MET A 1 29.32 -16.03 0.19
CA MET A 1 27.86 -15.92 -0.04
C MET A 1 27.41 -16.79 -1.21
N ILE A 2 27.83 -16.57 -2.48
CA ILE A 2 27.33 -17.34 -3.65
C ILE A 2 27.49 -18.85 -3.45
N LYS A 3 28.69 -19.34 -3.13
CA LYS A 3 28.97 -20.79 -2.94
C LYS A 3 28.05 -21.47 -1.92
N SER A 4 27.67 -20.75 -0.84
CA SER A 4 26.84 -21.30 0.23
C SER A 4 25.33 -21.20 -0.03
N ARG A 5 24.89 -20.47 -1.08
CA ARG A 5 23.48 -20.20 -1.32
C ARG A 5 22.98 -20.59 -2.72
N LYS A 6 23.88 -20.82 -3.68
CA LYS A 6 23.49 -21.12 -5.07
C LYS A 6 22.63 -22.38 -5.25
N HIS A 7 22.59 -23.27 -4.24
CA HIS A 7 21.75 -24.46 -4.28
C HIS A 7 20.26 -24.16 -4.00
N HIS A 8 19.91 -22.94 -3.55
CA HIS A 8 18.51 -22.58 -3.30
C HIS A 8 17.79 -22.26 -4.62
N PRO A 9 16.73 -23.00 -4.99
CA PRO A 9 16.01 -22.78 -6.24
C PRO A 9 15.24 -21.44 -6.27
N SER A 10 14.97 -20.85 -5.11
CA SER A 10 14.32 -19.54 -4.98
C SER A 10 15.19 -18.35 -5.39
N ILE A 11 16.50 -18.54 -5.55
CA ILE A 11 17.40 -17.49 -6.04
C ILE A 11 17.34 -17.47 -7.56
N LEU A 12 16.77 -16.40 -8.13
CA LEU A 12 16.63 -16.24 -9.57
C LEU A 12 17.84 -15.55 -10.22
N LEU A 13 18.42 -14.59 -9.53
CA LEU A 13 19.53 -13.78 -10.03
C LEU A 13 20.42 -13.29 -8.90
N TRP A 14 21.60 -12.80 -9.26
CA TRP A 14 22.52 -12.07 -8.38
C TRP A 14 22.55 -10.61 -8.77
N CYS A 15 22.36 -9.71 -7.82
CA CYS A 15 22.48 -8.26 -8.03
C CYS A 15 23.78 -7.75 -7.41
N GLY A 16 24.55 -6.98 -8.19
CA GLY A 16 25.86 -6.48 -7.80
C GLY A 16 25.82 -5.34 -6.80
N GLY A 17 24.92 -4.38 -7.02
CA GLY A 17 24.85 -3.18 -6.18
C GLY A 17 23.45 -2.58 -6.10
N ASN A 18 23.30 -1.61 -5.19
CA ASN A 18 22.10 -0.81 -5.04
C ASN A 18 22.44 0.67 -5.22
N GLU A 19 21.75 1.34 -6.13
CA GLU A 19 21.86 2.78 -6.42
C GLU A 19 23.29 3.31 -6.71
N CYS A 20 24.22 2.41 -7.06
CA CYS A 20 25.62 2.78 -7.31
C CYS A 20 25.79 3.66 -8.56
N TYR A 21 24.81 3.67 -9.44
CA TYR A 21 24.80 4.44 -10.70
C TYR A 21 23.89 5.67 -10.66
N LEU A 22 23.13 5.92 -9.61
CA LEU A 22 22.31 7.12 -9.52
C LEU A 22 23.14 8.41 -9.59
N SER A 23 24.34 8.40 -9.03
CA SER A 23 25.28 9.53 -9.12
C SER A 23 25.90 9.73 -10.51
N ARG A 24 25.77 8.76 -11.43
CA ARG A 24 26.23 8.89 -12.81
C ARG A 24 25.46 9.95 -13.58
N ASP A 25 24.21 10.15 -13.22
CA ASP A 25 23.31 11.10 -13.87
C ASP A 25 23.61 12.54 -13.42
N PHE A 26 24.41 12.73 -12.36
CA PHE A 26 24.62 14.02 -11.69
C PHE A 26 26.10 14.48 -11.59
N ALA A 27 26.95 14.12 -12.54
CA ALA A 27 28.25 14.76 -12.76
C ALA A 27 29.38 14.51 -11.73
N ALA A 28 29.92 13.29 -11.71
CA ALA A 28 31.29 13.06 -11.25
C ALA A 28 31.98 11.96 -12.08
N PRO A 29 32.66 12.30 -13.20
CA PRO A 29 33.25 11.32 -14.12
C PRO A 29 34.21 10.31 -13.48
N GLN A 30 34.90 10.70 -12.43
CA GLN A 30 35.92 9.84 -11.81
C GLN A 30 35.39 8.75 -10.90
N ARG A 31 34.29 9.00 -10.18
CA ARG A 31 33.62 7.96 -9.35
C ARG A 31 32.89 6.91 -10.18
N THR A 32 32.42 7.30 -11.35
CA THR A 32 31.71 6.46 -12.31
C THR A 32 32.57 5.35 -12.90
N TYR A 33 33.83 5.63 -13.15
CA TYR A 33 34.73 4.67 -13.85
C TYR A 33 35.10 3.47 -12.97
N LEU A 34 35.51 3.72 -11.73
CA LEU A 34 35.83 2.65 -10.76
C LEU A 34 34.61 1.80 -10.38
N THR A 35 33.44 2.42 -10.26
CA THR A 35 32.21 1.73 -9.98
C THR A 35 31.82 0.80 -11.13
N ALA A 36 31.94 1.26 -12.39
CA ALA A 36 31.64 0.45 -13.56
C ALA A 36 32.58 -0.73 -13.66
N GLU A 37 33.92 -0.53 -13.50
CA GLU A 37 34.90 -1.61 -13.55
C GLU A 37 34.57 -2.71 -12.53
N PHE A 38 34.28 -2.35 -11.29
CA PHE A 38 33.99 -3.31 -10.26
C PHE A 38 32.68 -4.08 -10.53
N PHE A 39 31.57 -3.38 -10.80
CA PHE A 39 30.26 -4.02 -10.94
C PHE A 39 30.03 -4.68 -12.30
N GLU A 40 30.46 -4.05 -13.38
CA GLU A 40 30.21 -4.56 -14.75
C GLU A 40 31.21 -5.63 -15.19
N TYR A 41 32.40 -5.67 -14.59
CA TYR A 41 33.43 -6.62 -14.98
C TYR A 41 33.83 -7.56 -13.85
N ASP A 42 34.39 -7.08 -12.75
CA ASP A 42 35.00 -7.93 -11.75
C ASP A 42 33.96 -8.79 -11.01
N LEU A 43 32.94 -8.16 -10.50
CA LEU A 43 31.86 -8.85 -9.77
C LEU A 43 31.06 -9.76 -10.70
N LYS A 44 30.79 -9.30 -11.92
CA LYS A 44 30.13 -10.10 -12.96
C LYS A 44 30.93 -11.38 -13.27
N ARG A 45 32.25 -11.26 -13.51
CA ARG A 45 33.14 -12.42 -13.76
C ARG A 45 33.17 -13.38 -12.59
N LEU A 46 33.17 -12.86 -11.37
CA LEU A 46 33.14 -13.69 -10.17
C LEU A 46 31.80 -14.45 -10.05
N CYS A 47 30.67 -13.79 -10.27
CA CYS A 47 29.35 -14.42 -10.23
C CYS A 47 29.22 -15.51 -11.30
N LEU A 48 29.57 -15.20 -12.54
CA LEU A 48 29.51 -16.17 -13.64
C LEU A 48 30.42 -17.39 -13.44
N ARG A 49 31.60 -17.20 -12.80
CA ARG A 49 32.51 -18.32 -12.46
C ARG A 49 31.92 -19.21 -11.35
N LEU A 50 31.22 -18.65 -10.39
CA LEU A 50 30.71 -19.37 -9.21
C LEU A 50 29.32 -19.96 -9.42
N ASP A 51 28.51 -19.34 -10.27
CA ASP A 51 27.13 -19.71 -10.59
C ASP A 51 26.77 -19.26 -12.02
N PRO A 52 27.19 -20.01 -13.03
CA PRO A 52 27.06 -19.61 -14.43
C PRO A 52 25.60 -19.65 -14.95
N ASP A 53 24.74 -20.39 -14.28
CA ASP A 53 23.36 -20.64 -14.72
C ASP A 53 22.39 -19.52 -14.33
N ARG A 54 22.82 -18.60 -13.45
CA ARG A 54 21.99 -17.49 -13.01
C ARG A 54 22.41 -16.16 -13.59
N TYR A 55 21.40 -15.38 -13.95
CA TYR A 55 21.61 -14.02 -14.43
C TYR A 55 22.29 -13.15 -13.36
N TYR A 56 23.25 -12.36 -13.78
CA TYR A 56 23.87 -11.32 -12.96
C TYR A 56 23.36 -9.95 -13.39
N HIS A 57 22.66 -9.28 -12.49
CA HIS A 57 22.21 -7.91 -12.62
C HIS A 57 23.25 -6.96 -12.06
N VAL A 58 23.71 -6.01 -12.84
CA VAL A 58 24.85 -5.17 -12.47
C VAL A 58 24.57 -4.33 -11.25
N ASN A 59 23.42 -3.69 -11.22
CA ASN A 59 22.99 -2.77 -10.17
C ASN A 59 21.46 -2.61 -10.19
N SER A 60 20.86 -2.21 -9.11
CA SER A 60 19.45 -1.85 -9.04
C SER A 60 19.32 -0.38 -8.61
N PRO A 61 18.65 0.51 -9.38
CA PRO A 61 18.14 0.28 -10.73
C PRO A 61 19.26 0.30 -11.78
N PHE A 62 19.00 -0.31 -12.95
CA PHE A 62 19.97 -0.34 -14.04
C PHE A 62 19.28 -0.40 -15.40
N PHE A 63 20.00 0.03 -16.45
CA PHE A 63 19.62 0.22 -17.84
C PHE A 63 19.02 1.59 -18.16
N GLY A 64 18.94 1.85 -19.47
CA GLY A 64 18.42 3.09 -20.01
C GLY A 64 19.46 4.18 -20.21
N SER A 65 19.01 5.38 -20.55
CA SER A 65 19.86 6.57 -20.69
C SER A 65 20.31 7.11 -19.33
N TYR A 66 19.54 6.84 -18.30
CA TYR A 66 19.87 7.01 -16.88
C TYR A 66 19.33 5.80 -16.09
N SER A 67 19.97 5.51 -14.99
CA SER A 67 19.77 4.25 -14.26
C SER A 67 18.33 3.98 -13.78
N ASN A 68 17.52 5.00 -13.63
CA ASN A 68 16.15 4.92 -13.15
C ASN A 68 15.10 5.25 -14.22
N GLU A 69 15.38 4.96 -15.48
CA GLU A 69 14.47 5.20 -16.61
C GLU A 69 13.28 4.21 -16.57
N PRO A 70 12.01 4.66 -16.43
CA PRO A 70 10.87 3.76 -16.19
C PRO A 70 10.63 2.72 -17.28
N GLY A 71 10.94 3.06 -18.54
CA GLY A 71 10.75 2.18 -19.70
C GLY A 71 11.90 1.21 -19.96
N LYS A 72 12.90 1.13 -19.10
CA LYS A 72 14.13 0.34 -19.29
C LYS A 72 14.55 -0.33 -17.98
N GLY A 73 14.75 -1.64 -18.03
CA GLY A 73 15.23 -2.39 -16.87
C GLY A 73 14.31 -2.32 -15.66
N ASP A 74 14.90 -2.23 -14.49
CA ASP A 74 14.22 -2.05 -13.23
C ASP A 74 14.25 -0.57 -12.76
N THR A 75 13.31 -0.21 -11.90
CA THR A 75 13.11 1.17 -11.49
C THR A 75 12.85 1.25 -9.98
N HIS A 76 13.53 2.18 -9.30
CA HIS A 76 13.14 2.61 -7.95
C HIS A 76 12.05 3.67 -8.07
N SER A 77 10.80 3.24 -7.89
CA SER A 77 9.62 4.05 -8.18
C SER A 77 9.18 4.85 -6.97
N TYR A 78 9.85 5.97 -6.69
CA TYR A 78 9.54 6.88 -5.59
C TYR A 78 8.89 8.20 -6.04
N THR A 79 8.60 8.35 -7.32
CA THR A 79 8.04 9.56 -7.87
C THR A 79 6.53 9.67 -7.58
N ASN A 80 6.04 10.90 -7.46
CA ASN A 80 4.61 11.20 -7.31
C ASN A 80 3.84 11.04 -8.63
N SER A 81 4.27 10.13 -9.47
CA SER A 81 3.81 9.92 -10.83
C SER A 81 2.39 9.38 -10.97
N TRP A 82 1.68 9.23 -9.88
CA TRP A 82 0.26 8.90 -9.86
C TRP A 82 -0.66 9.93 -10.51
N TYR A 83 -0.18 11.15 -10.75
CA TYR A 83 -0.90 12.17 -11.50
C TYR A 83 -0.80 12.02 -13.03
N VAL A 84 0.05 11.14 -13.53
CA VAL A 84 0.24 10.93 -14.98
C VAL A 84 -0.12 9.49 -15.33
N PRO A 85 -1.39 9.20 -15.60
CA PRO A 85 -1.83 7.85 -15.90
C PRO A 85 -1.06 7.24 -17.08
N GLY A 86 -0.38 6.14 -16.83
CA GLY A 86 0.18 5.27 -17.84
C GLY A 86 1.56 5.62 -18.40
N SER A 87 2.09 6.83 -18.18
CA SER A 87 3.41 7.20 -18.75
C SER A 87 4.60 6.73 -17.91
N ASP A 88 4.36 6.30 -16.67
CA ASP A 88 5.38 6.03 -15.67
C ASP A 88 5.32 4.61 -15.08
N ILE A 89 4.61 3.69 -15.76
CA ILE A 89 4.55 2.30 -15.35
C ILE A 89 5.91 1.65 -15.63
N PRO A 90 6.67 1.25 -14.59
CA PRO A 90 7.97 0.62 -14.79
C PRO A 90 7.83 -0.78 -15.39
N LEU A 91 8.88 -1.26 -16.07
CA LEU A 91 8.94 -2.67 -16.48
C LEU A 91 9.05 -3.60 -15.26
N PHE A 92 9.76 -3.15 -14.25
CA PHE A 92 9.89 -3.80 -12.96
C PHE A 92 10.18 -2.75 -11.88
N ALA A 93 9.32 -2.66 -10.86
CA ALA A 93 9.57 -1.78 -9.73
C ALA A 93 10.39 -2.52 -8.67
N SER A 94 11.71 -2.36 -8.67
CA SER A 94 12.62 -3.05 -7.74
C SER A 94 12.67 -2.43 -6.35
N GLU A 95 12.25 -1.18 -6.20
CA GLU A 95 11.96 -0.54 -4.92
C GLU A 95 10.76 0.40 -5.02
N ASN A 96 9.86 0.28 -4.07
CA ASN A 96 8.77 1.25 -3.89
C ASN A 96 8.21 1.13 -2.47
N LEU A 97 8.03 2.24 -1.81
CA LEU A 97 7.22 2.47 -0.62
C LEU A 97 7.38 3.94 -0.20
N ARG A 98 6.63 4.36 0.81
CA ARG A 98 6.75 5.69 1.41
C ARG A 98 6.92 5.59 2.92
N VAL A 99 7.43 6.66 3.50
CA VAL A 99 7.57 6.77 4.96
C VAL A 99 6.19 6.72 5.61
N SER A 100 6.09 5.96 6.68
CA SER A 100 4.91 5.88 7.53
C SER A 100 5.33 5.76 8.99
N PHE A 101 4.50 6.27 9.89
CA PHE A 101 4.71 6.05 11.32
C PHE A 101 4.42 4.59 11.68
N PRO A 102 5.12 4.05 12.69
CA PRO A 102 4.65 2.89 13.43
C PRO A 102 3.43 3.29 14.27
N GLY A 103 2.75 2.31 14.86
CA GLY A 103 1.63 2.59 15.77
C GLY A 103 2.01 3.45 16.98
N VAL A 104 1.02 4.09 17.58
CA VAL A 104 1.19 5.00 18.74
C VAL A 104 1.98 4.35 19.88
N LYS A 105 1.67 3.07 20.22
CA LYS A 105 2.40 2.31 21.25
C LYS A 105 3.89 2.20 20.94
N THR A 106 4.24 1.86 19.71
CA THR A 106 5.62 1.75 19.25
C THR A 106 6.35 3.10 19.31
N LEU A 107 5.70 4.18 18.88
CA LEU A 107 6.29 5.52 18.96
C LEU A 107 6.63 5.94 20.39
N LYS A 108 5.72 5.70 21.34
CA LYS A 108 5.98 5.94 22.77
C LYS A 108 7.22 5.18 23.25
N ARG A 109 7.41 3.94 22.79
CA ARG A 109 8.63 3.15 23.13
C ARG A 109 9.88 3.71 22.47
N TYR A 110 9.82 4.13 21.21
CA TYR A 110 10.96 4.73 20.52
C TYR A 110 11.42 5.99 21.24
N LEU A 111 10.47 6.83 21.64
CA LEU A 111 10.71 8.09 22.34
C LEU A 111 10.99 7.90 23.84
N LYS A 112 10.74 6.68 24.38
CA LYS A 112 10.81 6.40 25.83
C LYS A 112 9.93 7.36 26.65
N ARG A 113 8.72 7.64 26.17
CA ARG A 113 7.77 8.61 26.74
C ARG A 113 6.35 8.08 26.60
N ASP A 114 5.50 8.35 27.59
CA ASP A 114 4.09 7.96 27.57
C ASP A 114 3.22 8.91 26.72
N ILE A 115 3.70 10.10 26.47
CA ILE A 115 3.00 11.13 25.71
C ILE A 115 3.76 11.40 24.41
N LEU A 116 3.02 11.48 23.31
CA LEU A 116 3.56 11.87 22.00
C LEU A 116 3.63 13.39 21.89
N PRO A 117 4.65 13.93 21.19
CA PRO A 117 4.72 15.35 20.89
C PRO A 117 3.63 15.75 19.89
N LYS A 118 3.04 16.91 20.08
CA LYS A 118 2.04 17.48 19.17
C LYS A 118 2.67 17.88 17.84
N PRO A 119 1.91 17.77 16.72
CA PRO A 119 2.33 18.31 15.43
C PRO A 119 2.66 19.80 15.52
N VAL A 120 3.69 20.22 14.83
CA VAL A 120 4.05 21.63 14.68
C VAL A 120 3.58 22.10 13.31
N ARG A 121 2.61 23.02 13.26
CA ARG A 121 2.22 23.64 11.98
C ARG A 121 3.37 24.50 11.47
N ARG A 122 3.93 24.10 10.34
CA ARG A 122 4.95 24.84 9.61
C ARG A 122 4.33 25.60 8.45
N LYS A 123 5.12 26.41 7.76
CA LYS A 123 4.70 27.14 6.57
C LYS A 123 4.23 26.17 5.49
N HIS A 124 3.40 26.64 4.58
CA HIS A 124 2.88 25.86 3.45
C HIS A 124 3.99 25.06 2.73
N GLY A 125 3.83 23.77 2.60
CA GLY A 125 4.83 22.86 2.02
C GLY A 125 5.82 22.23 3.02
N GLU A 126 5.80 22.62 4.29
CA GLU A 126 6.60 21.98 5.34
C GLU A 126 5.73 21.01 6.16
N LEU A 127 6.29 19.84 6.45
CA LEU A 127 5.59 18.83 7.26
C LEU A 127 5.50 19.25 8.73
N PRO A 128 4.43 18.91 9.44
CA PRO A 128 4.24 19.17 10.87
C PRO A 128 5.09 18.21 11.71
N TRP A 129 6.39 18.37 11.62
CA TRP A 129 7.35 17.46 12.23
C TRP A 129 7.80 17.98 13.61
N PRO A 130 7.39 17.35 14.71
CA PRO A 130 7.92 17.69 16.03
C PRO A 130 9.42 17.38 16.11
N GLN A 131 10.17 18.27 16.75
CA GLN A 131 11.62 18.15 16.85
C GLN A 131 12.06 16.83 17.51
N GLU A 132 11.27 16.31 18.43
CA GLU A 132 11.56 15.06 19.13
C GLU A 132 11.63 13.85 18.17
N TYR A 133 10.98 13.91 17.02
CA TYR A 133 11.05 12.84 16.02
C TYR A 133 12.35 12.86 15.21
N GLU A 134 13.11 13.93 15.24
CA GLU A 134 14.40 14.02 14.52
C GLU A 134 15.39 12.95 14.99
N SER A 135 15.33 12.55 16.26
CA SER A 135 16.19 11.49 16.82
C SER A 135 15.88 10.09 16.29
N ILE A 136 14.68 9.87 15.77
CA ILE A 136 14.20 8.59 15.26
C ILE A 136 13.82 8.63 13.78
N THR A 137 14.34 9.61 13.05
CA THR A 137 14.15 9.77 11.60
C THR A 137 15.46 10.11 10.92
N SER A 138 15.47 10.05 9.60
CA SER A 138 16.56 10.64 8.80
C SER A 138 16.07 11.88 8.08
N ALA A 139 16.98 12.78 7.74
CA ALA A 139 16.68 14.00 6.99
C ALA A 139 15.99 13.74 5.63
N GLU A 140 16.13 12.53 5.09
CA GLU A 140 15.49 12.14 3.83
C GLU A 140 14.14 11.45 4.02
N SER A 141 13.82 11.00 5.24
CA SER A 141 12.60 10.23 5.48
C SER A 141 11.35 11.03 5.11
N TRP A 142 11.28 12.28 5.48
CA TRP A 142 10.13 13.14 5.23
C TRP A 142 9.99 13.58 3.76
N LYS A 143 11.08 13.62 2.98
CA LYS A 143 11.03 13.90 1.53
C LYS A 143 10.31 12.82 0.75
N LYS A 144 10.13 11.65 1.32
CA LYS A 144 9.50 10.48 0.71
C LYS A 144 8.06 10.25 1.17
N ILE A 145 7.34 11.30 1.55
CA ILE A 145 5.93 11.24 1.92
C ILE A 145 5.11 11.91 0.82
N PRO A 146 4.51 11.13 -0.08
CA PRO A 146 3.64 11.68 -1.11
C PRO A 146 2.26 11.94 -0.53
N CYS A 147 1.53 12.82 -1.15
CA CYS A 147 0.14 13.13 -0.86
C CYS A 147 -0.20 13.44 0.56
N ILE A 148 0.73 13.82 1.33
CA ILE A 148 0.41 14.25 2.69
C ILE A 148 -0.57 15.45 2.68
N GLU A 149 -0.56 16.23 1.60
CA GLU A 149 -1.48 17.35 1.39
C GLU A 149 -2.95 16.90 1.32
N GLU A 150 -3.20 15.66 0.92
CA GLU A 150 -4.54 15.08 0.91
C GLU A 150 -5.07 14.81 2.32
N PHE A 151 -4.16 14.69 3.29
CA PHE A 151 -4.45 14.35 4.68
C PHE A 151 -4.03 15.42 5.67
N TYR A 152 -3.31 16.45 5.22
CA TYR A 152 -2.56 17.37 6.06
C TYR A 152 -3.42 18.41 6.71
N ASP A 153 -3.87 18.13 7.93
CA ASP A 153 -4.48 19.08 8.87
C ASP A 153 -4.44 18.59 10.32
N ALA A 154 -3.58 17.60 10.60
CA ALA A 154 -3.47 17.00 11.92
C ALA A 154 -3.17 18.05 13.02
N GLU A 155 -3.96 18.04 14.07
CA GLU A 155 -3.77 18.86 15.28
C GLU A 155 -3.27 18.03 16.46
N GLU A 156 -3.60 16.74 16.47
CA GLU A 156 -3.21 15.81 17.52
C GLU A 156 -2.23 14.74 17.03
N PRO A 157 -1.39 14.18 17.91
CA PRO A 157 -0.37 13.20 17.54
C PRO A 157 -0.94 11.94 16.86
N GLU A 158 -2.06 11.46 17.34
CA GLU A 158 -2.72 10.27 16.81
C GLU A 158 -3.22 10.51 15.38
N GLU A 159 -3.75 11.69 15.09
CA GLU A 159 -4.16 12.09 13.75
C GLU A 159 -2.96 12.14 12.79
N MET A 160 -1.83 12.66 13.27
CA MET A 160 -0.61 12.68 12.47
C MET A 160 -0.11 11.26 12.16
N VAL A 161 -0.08 10.38 13.15
CA VAL A 161 0.30 8.97 12.95
C VAL A 161 -0.59 8.31 11.89
N TYR A 162 -1.90 8.52 12.00
CA TYR A 162 -2.87 8.05 11.04
C TYR A 162 -2.62 8.61 9.63
N GLN A 163 -2.53 9.92 9.50
CA GLN A 163 -2.40 10.59 8.20
C GLN A 163 -1.15 10.12 7.44
N PHE A 164 -0.02 9.96 8.13
CA PHE A 164 1.19 9.40 7.53
C PHE A 164 1.03 7.92 7.16
N GLY A 165 0.35 7.16 7.99
CA GLY A 165 0.02 5.76 7.69
C GLY A 165 -0.89 5.63 6.48
N ALA A 166 -1.97 6.42 6.44
CA ALA A 166 -2.95 6.42 5.36
C ALA A 166 -2.35 6.92 4.03
N ALA A 167 -1.53 7.99 4.07
CA ALA A 167 -0.83 8.48 2.89
C ALA A 167 0.11 7.43 2.28
N ALA A 168 0.90 6.76 3.12
CA ALA A 168 1.78 5.69 2.67
C ALA A 168 1.01 4.45 2.18
N GLY A 169 -0.07 4.10 2.88
CA GLY A 169 -0.96 3.01 2.50
C GLY A 169 -1.67 3.26 1.16
N LYS A 170 -2.24 4.45 1.00
CA LYS A 170 -2.87 4.87 -0.27
C LYS A 170 -1.85 4.85 -1.41
N TYR A 171 -0.68 5.44 -1.21
CA TYR A 171 0.37 5.47 -2.22
C TYR A 171 0.74 4.07 -2.72
N ILE A 172 1.01 3.14 -1.79
CA ILE A 172 1.44 1.79 -2.19
C ILE A 172 0.30 1.01 -2.85
N LYS A 173 -0.93 1.14 -2.35
CA LYS A 173 -2.12 0.55 -2.96
C LYS A 173 -2.30 1.04 -4.40
N ASP A 174 -2.33 2.34 -4.61
CA ASP A 174 -2.54 2.96 -5.92
C ASP A 174 -1.41 2.59 -6.90
N SER A 175 -0.16 2.54 -6.43
CA SER A 175 0.99 2.12 -7.23
C SER A 175 0.85 0.67 -7.70
N VAL A 176 0.59 -0.26 -6.77
CA VAL A 176 0.44 -1.70 -7.07
C VAL A 176 -0.75 -1.93 -8.00
N GLU A 177 -1.89 -1.33 -7.72
CA GLU A 177 -3.08 -1.48 -8.57
C GLU A 177 -2.81 -0.97 -9.99
N ARG A 178 -2.19 0.21 -10.13
CA ARG A 178 -1.83 0.77 -11.43
C ARG A 178 -0.84 -0.10 -12.19
N TYR A 179 0.20 -0.60 -11.53
CA TYR A 179 1.18 -1.48 -12.18
C TYR A 179 0.55 -2.79 -12.63
N ARG A 180 -0.38 -3.32 -11.88
CA ARG A 180 -1.11 -4.54 -12.20
C ARG A 180 -2.14 -4.36 -13.32
N ARG A 181 -2.81 -3.20 -13.41
CA ARG A 181 -3.72 -2.90 -14.53
C ARG A 181 -2.98 -2.88 -15.85
N GLY A 182 -1.78 -2.32 -15.87
CA GLY A 182 -1.04 -2.09 -17.08
C GLY A 182 -1.49 -0.80 -17.81
N ARG A 183 -1.16 -0.70 -19.09
CA ARG A 183 -1.44 0.45 -19.93
C ARG A 183 -2.19 0.02 -21.19
N LYS A 184 -3.15 0.83 -21.62
CA LYS A 184 -3.77 0.66 -22.94
C LYS A 184 -2.74 0.99 -24.01
N ALA A 185 -2.49 0.05 -24.93
CA ALA A 185 -1.65 0.28 -26.10
C ALA A 185 -2.40 1.10 -27.16
N ASP A 186 -1.66 1.67 -28.12
CA ASP A 186 -2.23 2.52 -29.18
C ASP A 186 -3.22 1.79 -30.06
N ASP A 187 -3.08 0.46 -30.21
CA ASP A 187 -4.02 -0.41 -30.93
C ASP A 187 -5.26 -0.80 -30.11
N GLY A 188 -5.38 -0.30 -28.91
CA GLY A 188 -6.49 -0.60 -27.99
C GLY A 188 -6.32 -1.88 -27.16
N THR A 189 -5.25 -2.64 -27.35
CA THR A 189 -4.94 -3.80 -26.50
C THR A 189 -4.46 -3.36 -25.11
N MET A 190 -4.53 -4.27 -24.14
CA MET A 190 -4.02 -4.04 -22.80
C MET A 190 -2.63 -4.65 -22.66
N ASP A 191 -1.64 -3.81 -22.42
CA ASP A 191 -0.26 -4.26 -22.18
C ASP A 191 0.09 -4.17 -20.70
N ARG A 192 0.27 -5.33 -20.08
CA ARG A 192 0.81 -5.48 -18.72
C ARG A 192 2.32 -5.40 -18.76
N ILE A 193 2.84 -4.20 -18.90
CA ILE A 193 4.28 -3.95 -19.03
C ILE A 193 5.05 -4.21 -17.73
N CYS A 194 4.47 -3.91 -16.58
CA CYS A 194 5.11 -4.18 -15.29
C CYS A 194 5.04 -5.68 -14.94
N LYS A 195 6.21 -6.30 -14.81
CA LYS A 195 6.34 -7.75 -14.55
C LYS A 195 6.65 -8.09 -13.10
N GLY A 196 6.86 -7.08 -12.24
CA GLY A 196 7.11 -7.30 -10.82
C GLY A 196 7.22 -6.02 -10.03
N HIS A 197 6.99 -6.16 -8.73
CA HIS A 197 7.05 -5.06 -7.79
C HIS A 197 7.64 -5.54 -6.47
N PHE A 198 8.68 -4.86 -5.99
CA PHE A 198 9.25 -5.04 -4.66
C PHE A 198 9.09 -3.78 -3.84
N ILE A 199 8.97 -3.96 -2.53
CA ILE A 199 8.90 -2.85 -1.59
C ILE A 199 10.27 -2.58 -0.96
N TRP A 200 10.56 -1.35 -0.68
CA TRP A 200 11.66 -0.93 0.16
C TRP A 200 11.12 -0.15 1.37
N LYS A 201 10.98 -0.81 2.52
CA LYS A 201 11.49 -2.13 2.86
C LYS A 201 10.49 -2.94 3.71
N TRP A 202 10.82 -4.21 3.98
CA TRP A 202 9.97 -5.07 4.80
C TRP A 202 9.89 -4.60 6.25
N ASN A 203 11.04 -4.44 6.94
CA ASN A 203 11.11 -4.00 8.34
C ASN A 203 12.26 -3.02 8.58
N THR A 204 12.26 -2.37 9.74
CA THR A 204 13.38 -1.55 10.23
C THR A 204 14.27 -2.36 11.17
N THR A 205 15.58 -2.10 11.14
CA THR A 205 16.59 -2.80 11.96
C THR A 205 16.95 -2.05 13.24
N PHE A 206 16.40 -0.88 13.46
CA PHE A 206 16.52 -0.05 14.67
C PHE A 206 15.28 0.82 14.82
N PRO A 207 14.99 1.39 16.01
CA PRO A 207 13.87 2.29 16.22
C PRO A 207 13.93 3.50 15.28
N HIS A 208 13.09 3.48 14.23
CA HIS A 208 13.17 4.46 13.15
C HIS A 208 11.83 4.63 12.44
N ILE A 209 11.43 5.87 12.21
CA ILE A 209 10.29 6.22 11.34
C ILE A 209 10.80 6.21 9.90
N TYR A 210 10.43 5.20 9.13
CA TYR A 210 10.93 5.02 7.77
C TYR A 210 9.92 4.29 6.85
N SER A 211 10.32 4.12 5.58
CA SER A 211 9.56 3.35 4.61
C SER A 211 9.73 1.85 4.87
N SER A 212 8.83 1.30 5.68
CA SER A 212 8.74 -0.13 5.98
C SER A 212 7.30 -0.51 6.26
N VAL A 213 6.95 -1.76 6.02
CA VAL A 213 5.62 -2.29 6.33
C VAL A 213 5.53 -2.87 7.73
N LEU A 214 6.67 -3.31 8.30
CA LEU A 214 6.80 -3.66 9.70
C LEU A 214 7.69 -2.66 10.43
N ASP A 215 7.41 -2.43 11.69
CA ASP A 215 8.25 -1.61 12.55
C ASP A 215 9.44 -2.41 13.14
N PHE A 216 10.20 -1.79 14.06
CA PHE A 216 11.34 -2.45 14.72
C PHE A 216 10.94 -3.66 15.56
N TYR A 217 9.75 -3.66 16.13
CA TYR A 217 9.22 -4.77 16.94
C TYR A 217 8.44 -5.79 16.11
N LEU A 218 8.48 -5.67 14.78
CA LEU A 218 7.76 -6.50 13.80
C LEU A 218 6.25 -6.32 13.82
N GLU A 219 5.74 -5.23 14.41
CA GLU A 219 4.33 -4.87 14.31
C GLU A 219 3.99 -4.41 12.91
N GLN A 220 2.84 -4.84 12.41
CA GLN A 220 2.34 -4.46 11.09
C GLN A 220 1.88 -3.01 11.11
N LYS A 221 2.49 -2.19 10.27
CA LYS A 221 2.07 -0.80 10.05
C LYS A 221 0.89 -0.73 9.09
N MET A 222 0.18 0.39 9.09
CA MET A 222 -0.98 0.57 8.21
C MET A 222 -0.70 0.20 6.73
N PRO A 223 0.43 0.60 6.10
CA PRO A 223 0.75 0.23 4.72
C PRO A 223 0.83 -1.29 4.48
N TYR A 224 1.14 -2.10 5.49
CA TYR A 224 1.15 -3.55 5.38
C TYR A 224 -0.21 -4.09 4.92
N TYR A 225 -1.28 -3.63 5.53
CA TYR A 225 -2.63 -4.11 5.24
C TYR A 225 -3.17 -3.57 3.91
N PHE A 226 -2.80 -2.34 3.54
CA PHE A 226 -3.10 -1.80 2.22
C PHE A 226 -2.39 -2.60 1.13
N LEU A 227 -1.11 -2.91 1.33
CA LEU A 227 -0.32 -3.72 0.42
C LEU A 227 -0.87 -5.15 0.31
N LYS A 228 -1.22 -5.78 1.44
CA LYS A 228 -1.82 -7.12 1.48
C LYS A 228 -3.06 -7.20 0.59
N ARG A 229 -3.98 -6.25 0.73
CA ARG A 229 -5.19 -6.19 -0.10
C ARG A 229 -4.88 -5.88 -1.56
N ALA A 230 -3.91 -4.99 -1.83
CA ALA A 230 -3.51 -4.67 -3.20
C ALA A 230 -2.85 -5.85 -3.94
N TYR A 231 -2.27 -6.80 -3.21
CA TYR A 231 -1.64 -8.00 -3.77
C TYR A 231 -2.57 -9.22 -3.85
N GLU A 232 -3.84 -9.08 -3.49
CA GLU A 232 -4.79 -10.20 -3.70
C GLU A 232 -4.73 -10.65 -5.17
N PRO A 233 -4.56 -11.97 -5.44
CA PRO A 233 -4.34 -12.48 -6.80
C PRO A 233 -5.44 -12.08 -7.78
N LEU A 234 -6.69 -12.10 -7.34
CA LEU A 234 -7.84 -11.60 -8.09
C LEU A 234 -8.25 -10.25 -7.52
N SER A 235 -8.24 -9.22 -8.35
CA SER A 235 -8.52 -7.85 -7.93
C SER A 235 -9.48 -7.17 -8.90
N VAL A 236 -10.54 -6.59 -8.37
CA VAL A 236 -11.41 -5.66 -9.10
C VAL A 236 -11.04 -4.25 -8.67
N GLN A 237 -10.92 -3.33 -9.63
CA GLN A 237 -10.39 -2.00 -9.36
C GLN A 237 -11.23 -0.93 -10.06
N ALA A 238 -11.39 0.21 -9.39
CA ALA A 238 -11.91 1.42 -9.99
C ALA A 238 -10.75 2.41 -10.18
N GLU A 239 -10.63 2.95 -11.38
CA GLU A 239 -9.66 3.98 -11.72
C GLU A 239 -10.40 5.29 -11.96
N VAL A 240 -10.08 6.28 -11.13
CA VAL A 240 -10.61 7.63 -11.23
C VAL A 240 -9.53 8.50 -11.89
N SER A 241 -9.75 8.89 -13.13
CA SER A 241 -8.85 9.75 -13.91
C SER A 241 -9.66 10.79 -14.70
N ASP A 242 -9.49 10.88 -15.99
CA ASP A 242 -10.34 11.70 -16.89
C ASP A 242 -11.80 11.16 -16.95
N HIS A 243 -11.92 9.85 -16.76
CA HIS A 243 -13.18 9.13 -16.63
C HIS A 243 -13.09 8.15 -15.46
N LEU A 244 -14.18 7.47 -15.18
CA LEU A 244 -14.24 6.36 -14.25
C LEU A 244 -14.18 5.04 -15.01
N TYR A 245 -13.10 4.29 -14.81
CA TYR A 245 -12.90 2.99 -15.43
C TYR A 245 -12.99 1.88 -14.41
N VAL A 246 -13.46 0.73 -14.82
CA VAL A 246 -13.54 -0.49 -14.00
C VAL A 246 -12.71 -1.59 -14.63
N TRP A 247 -11.89 -2.24 -13.81
CA TRP A 247 -10.92 -3.22 -14.22
C TRP A 247 -11.09 -4.54 -13.46
N LEU A 248 -10.81 -5.65 -14.12
CA LEU A 248 -10.56 -6.94 -13.48
C LEU A 248 -9.12 -7.37 -13.78
N VAL A 249 -8.35 -7.60 -12.71
CA VAL A 249 -6.95 -8.05 -12.76
C VAL A 249 -6.88 -9.47 -12.22
N ASN A 250 -6.39 -10.38 -13.02
CA ASN A 250 -6.38 -11.81 -12.71
C ASN A 250 -4.96 -12.37 -12.74
N ASP A 251 -4.33 -12.48 -11.58
CA ASP A 251 -3.04 -13.17 -11.38
C ASP A 251 -3.21 -14.60 -10.88
N THR A 252 -4.45 -15.14 -10.91
CA THR A 252 -4.70 -16.56 -10.60
C THR A 252 -4.31 -17.46 -11.78
N GLY A 253 -4.16 -18.75 -11.53
CA GLY A 253 -3.87 -19.74 -12.57
C GLY A 253 -5.06 -20.12 -13.47
N MET A 254 -6.26 -19.54 -13.26
CA MET A 254 -7.49 -19.88 -13.98
C MET A 254 -8.17 -18.64 -14.55
N SER A 255 -8.87 -18.81 -15.69
CA SER A 255 -9.72 -17.76 -16.23
C SER A 255 -10.87 -17.44 -15.27
N GLN A 256 -11.24 -16.18 -15.18
CA GLN A 256 -12.36 -15.69 -14.39
C GLN A 256 -13.46 -15.16 -15.32
N GLU A 257 -14.70 -15.53 -15.03
CA GLU A 257 -15.87 -15.06 -15.76
C GLU A 257 -17.00 -14.74 -14.77
N GLY A 258 -17.70 -13.63 -14.97
CA GLY A 258 -18.75 -13.20 -14.05
C GLY A 258 -19.22 -11.79 -14.33
N ARG A 259 -19.59 -11.07 -13.25
CA ARG A 259 -20.07 -9.70 -13.32
C ARG A 259 -19.37 -8.80 -12.30
N ILE A 260 -19.07 -7.57 -12.72
CA ILE A 260 -18.68 -6.51 -11.82
C ILE A 260 -19.90 -5.65 -11.53
N THR A 261 -20.21 -5.48 -10.27
CA THR A 261 -21.16 -4.46 -9.81
C THR A 261 -20.36 -3.22 -9.40
N ALA A 262 -20.61 -2.11 -10.05
CA ALA A 262 -20.08 -0.80 -9.67
C ALA A 262 -21.21 0.00 -8.99
N GLU A 263 -20.93 0.57 -7.82
CA GLU A 263 -21.91 1.29 -7.02
C GLU A 263 -21.32 2.59 -6.49
N ILE A 264 -22.08 3.68 -6.54
CA ILE A 264 -21.74 4.91 -5.83
C ILE A 264 -22.37 4.88 -4.45
N PHE A 265 -21.54 4.99 -3.43
CA PHE A 265 -21.96 5.19 -2.06
C PHE A 265 -21.88 6.68 -1.72
N ASP A 266 -22.97 7.23 -1.24
CA ASP A 266 -23.06 8.60 -0.73
C ASP A 266 -22.91 8.55 0.81
N MET A 267 -21.83 9.15 1.31
CA MET A 267 -21.53 9.11 2.74
C MET A 267 -22.48 9.97 3.57
N GLN A 268 -23.05 11.05 3.00
CA GLN A 268 -24.00 11.91 3.68
C GLN A 268 -25.36 11.24 3.80
N GLU A 269 -25.81 10.55 2.73
CA GLU A 269 -27.07 9.81 2.74
C GLU A 269 -26.92 8.41 3.36
N ASN A 270 -25.69 7.98 3.64
CA ASN A 270 -25.33 6.67 4.20
C ASN A 270 -25.93 5.49 3.41
N ARG A 271 -25.98 5.59 2.09
CA ARG A 271 -26.56 4.57 1.21
C ARG A 271 -25.93 4.55 -0.19
N PHE A 272 -26.13 3.45 -0.89
CA PHE A 272 -25.81 3.36 -2.31
C PHE A 272 -26.88 4.08 -3.14
N VAL A 273 -26.44 5.02 -3.97
CA VAL A 273 -27.34 5.90 -4.75
C VAL A 273 -27.38 5.56 -6.22
N LYS A 274 -26.39 4.78 -6.73
CA LYS A 274 -26.33 4.38 -8.12
C LYS A 274 -25.66 3.03 -8.24
N ARG A 275 -26.07 2.24 -9.24
CA ARG A 275 -25.54 0.89 -9.50
C ARG A 275 -25.53 0.61 -10.99
N GLU A 276 -24.46 -0.05 -11.45
CA GLU A 276 -24.32 -0.58 -12.79
C GLU A 276 -23.66 -1.96 -12.74
N GLU A 277 -24.07 -2.86 -13.63
CA GLU A 277 -23.51 -4.21 -13.75
C GLU A 277 -22.85 -4.41 -15.10
N ILE A 278 -21.62 -4.91 -15.10
CA ILE A 278 -20.78 -5.08 -16.26
C ILE A 278 -20.38 -6.57 -16.34
N PRO A 279 -20.75 -7.30 -17.41
CA PRO A 279 -20.24 -8.64 -17.62
C PRO A 279 -18.74 -8.56 -17.96
N VAL A 280 -17.95 -9.49 -17.44
CA VAL A 280 -16.50 -9.51 -17.67
C VAL A 280 -15.97 -10.93 -17.74
N LYS A 281 -14.96 -11.10 -18.59
CA LYS A 281 -14.14 -12.31 -18.69
C LYS A 281 -12.67 -11.90 -18.75
N CYS A 282 -11.85 -12.51 -17.89
CA CYS A 282 -10.43 -12.21 -17.77
C CYS A 282 -9.63 -13.52 -17.69
N LYS A 283 -8.71 -13.74 -18.63
CA LYS A 283 -7.87 -14.93 -18.59
C LYS A 283 -6.83 -14.87 -17.47
N ALA A 284 -6.26 -16.04 -17.17
CA ALA A 284 -5.14 -16.14 -16.24
C ALA A 284 -3.97 -15.25 -16.69
N GLY A 285 -3.43 -14.47 -15.76
CA GLY A 285 -2.30 -13.56 -16.00
C GLY A 285 -2.65 -12.28 -16.77
N GLU A 286 -3.94 -12.00 -17.04
CA GLU A 286 -4.40 -10.81 -17.78
C GLU A 286 -5.01 -9.74 -16.87
N SER A 287 -5.10 -8.53 -17.42
CA SER A 287 -5.92 -7.43 -16.90
C SER A 287 -6.87 -6.97 -18.00
N VAL A 288 -8.12 -6.74 -17.65
CA VAL A 288 -9.15 -6.31 -18.59
C VAL A 288 -9.84 -5.06 -18.07
N MET A 289 -9.91 -4.02 -18.91
CA MET A 289 -10.80 -2.89 -18.67
C MET A 289 -12.23 -3.35 -19.02
N ALA A 290 -13.01 -3.61 -17.98
CA ALA A 290 -14.37 -4.14 -18.13
C ALA A 290 -15.35 -3.08 -18.67
N GLY A 291 -15.15 -1.80 -18.32
CA GLY A 291 -16.01 -0.73 -18.81
C GLY A 291 -15.60 0.66 -18.34
N ARG A 292 -16.19 1.65 -18.99
CA ARG A 292 -16.16 3.05 -18.61
C ARG A 292 -17.55 3.48 -18.14
N LEU A 293 -17.63 4.11 -16.99
CA LEU A 293 -18.89 4.43 -16.32
C LEU A 293 -19.28 5.91 -16.56
N ASP A 294 -19.54 6.30 -17.79
CA ASP A 294 -19.96 7.66 -18.15
C ASP A 294 -21.28 8.08 -17.46
N SER A 295 -22.13 7.09 -17.17
CA SER A 295 -23.40 7.31 -16.50
C SER A 295 -23.24 7.83 -15.06
N PHE A 296 -22.07 7.66 -14.42
CA PHE A 296 -21.89 8.08 -13.03
C PHE A 296 -21.69 9.58 -12.86
N GLY A 297 -21.51 10.33 -13.95
CA GLY A 297 -21.45 11.79 -13.93
C GLY A 297 -20.14 12.34 -13.38
N GLN A 298 -20.14 13.63 -13.06
CA GLN A 298 -18.98 14.28 -12.49
C GLN A 298 -18.75 13.86 -11.03
N PHE A 299 -17.48 13.84 -10.63
CA PHE A 299 -17.05 13.53 -9.27
C PHE A 299 -17.59 14.58 -8.30
N THR A 300 -18.27 14.13 -7.27
CA THR A 300 -18.81 14.98 -6.21
C THR A 300 -18.20 14.58 -4.87
N ARG A 301 -18.04 15.58 -4.00
CA ARG A 301 -17.57 15.36 -2.62
C ARG A 301 -18.44 14.35 -1.88
N ASP A 302 -17.88 13.73 -0.87
CA ASP A 302 -18.54 12.75 0.01
C ASP A 302 -19.09 11.51 -0.71
N LYS A 303 -18.56 11.21 -1.89
CA LYS A 303 -18.89 9.99 -2.63
C LYS A 303 -17.68 9.11 -2.83
N MET A 304 -17.95 7.84 -2.86
CA MET A 304 -16.97 6.82 -3.18
C MET A 304 -17.57 5.78 -4.12
N ILE A 305 -16.73 5.14 -4.90
CA ILE A 305 -17.14 4.03 -5.74
C ILE A 305 -16.71 2.73 -5.09
N ARG A 306 -17.65 1.80 -4.95
CA ARG A 306 -17.42 0.40 -4.64
C ARG A 306 -17.55 -0.43 -5.89
N VAL A 307 -16.61 -1.35 -6.10
CA VAL A 307 -16.63 -2.34 -7.18
C VAL A 307 -16.55 -3.74 -6.57
N THR A 308 -17.46 -4.62 -7.01
CA THR A 308 -17.55 -5.99 -6.53
C THR A 308 -17.61 -6.95 -7.71
N PHE A 309 -16.63 -7.82 -7.81
CA PHE A 309 -16.68 -8.92 -8.79
C PHE A 309 -17.34 -10.15 -8.18
N ARG A 310 -18.35 -10.65 -8.87
CA ARG A 310 -19.00 -11.94 -8.58
C ARG A 310 -18.68 -12.92 -9.67
N ASP A 311 -18.30 -14.13 -9.26
CA ASP A 311 -18.05 -15.25 -10.16
C ASP A 311 -19.37 -15.76 -10.80
N ALA A 312 -19.27 -16.81 -11.61
CA ALA A 312 -20.41 -17.43 -12.28
C ALA A 312 -21.44 -17.99 -11.28
N GLU A 313 -21.00 -18.41 -10.11
CA GLU A 313 -21.83 -18.92 -9.00
C GLU A 313 -22.40 -17.81 -8.12
N GLN A 314 -22.17 -16.54 -8.46
CA GLN A 314 -22.59 -15.33 -7.72
C GLN A 314 -21.90 -15.12 -6.37
N ASN A 315 -20.80 -15.81 -6.07
CA ASN A 315 -20.00 -15.54 -4.90
C ASN A 315 -19.20 -14.25 -5.10
N ILE A 316 -19.00 -13.50 -4.02
CA ILE A 316 -18.07 -12.36 -4.04
C ILE A 316 -16.64 -12.90 -4.09
N ALA A 317 -16.00 -12.79 -5.25
CA ALA A 317 -14.64 -13.24 -5.46
C ALA A 317 -13.59 -12.13 -5.29
N ALA A 318 -13.97 -10.86 -5.51
CA ALA A 318 -13.14 -9.70 -5.23
C ALA A 318 -14.01 -8.46 -4.95
N GLN A 319 -13.52 -7.58 -4.08
CA GLN A 319 -14.18 -6.31 -3.77
C GLN A 319 -13.14 -5.23 -3.50
N ASN A 320 -13.43 -4.01 -3.95
CA ASN A 320 -12.58 -2.85 -3.73
C ASN A 320 -13.40 -1.57 -3.74
N HIS A 321 -12.80 -0.49 -3.28
CA HIS A 321 -13.43 0.84 -3.35
C HIS A 321 -12.35 1.93 -3.42
N THR A 322 -12.75 3.09 -3.90
CA THR A 322 -11.93 4.29 -3.92
C THR A 322 -12.79 5.54 -3.71
N PHE A 323 -12.19 6.57 -3.13
CA PHE A 323 -12.83 7.86 -2.99
C PHE A 323 -12.81 8.62 -4.34
N MET A 324 -13.81 9.45 -4.53
CA MET A 324 -13.93 10.29 -5.73
C MET A 324 -13.32 11.70 -5.52
N ASP A 325 -12.87 11.99 -4.31
CA ASP A 325 -12.14 13.21 -3.94
C ASP A 325 -11.04 12.87 -2.94
N ILE A 326 -10.18 13.83 -2.62
CA ILE A 326 -9.14 13.66 -1.61
C ILE A 326 -9.75 13.60 -0.21
N GLU A 327 -9.15 12.79 0.65
CA GLU A 327 -9.70 12.45 1.98
C GLU A 327 -9.95 13.69 2.85
N ARG A 328 -9.09 14.70 2.79
CA ARG A 328 -9.25 15.98 3.51
C ARG A 328 -10.51 16.75 3.17
N HIS A 329 -11.07 16.56 1.98
CA HIS A 329 -12.30 17.23 1.55
C HIS A 329 -13.57 16.49 1.96
N LEU A 330 -13.41 15.28 2.51
CA LEU A 330 -14.53 14.41 2.85
C LEU A 330 -14.97 14.65 4.30
N THR A 331 -16.25 14.44 4.55
CA THR A 331 -16.83 14.51 5.90
C THR A 331 -17.18 13.11 6.36
N PHE A 332 -16.43 12.61 7.34
CA PHE A 332 -16.66 11.27 7.88
C PHE A 332 -17.63 11.30 9.06
N PRO A 333 -18.66 10.44 9.04
CA PRO A 333 -19.60 10.34 10.16
C PRO A 333 -18.96 9.60 11.34
N GLN A 334 -19.57 9.69 12.52
CA GLN A 334 -19.28 8.77 13.62
C GLN A 334 -19.84 7.40 13.25
N SER A 335 -19.00 6.38 13.22
CA SER A 335 -19.32 5.10 12.58
C SER A 335 -20.31 4.22 13.35
N GLY A 336 -20.37 4.34 14.67
CA GLY A 336 -21.22 3.49 15.51
C GLY A 336 -20.84 2.01 15.43
N ILE A 337 -19.54 1.69 15.51
CA ILE A 337 -19.03 0.32 15.45
C ILE A 337 -19.60 -0.49 16.64
N LYS A 338 -20.11 -1.68 16.33
CA LYS A 338 -20.47 -2.72 17.28
C LYS A 338 -19.57 -3.93 17.08
N MET A 339 -19.13 -4.55 18.17
CA MET A 339 -18.27 -5.72 18.17
C MET A 339 -18.88 -6.87 18.96
N TRP A 340 -18.62 -8.08 18.47
CA TRP A 340 -18.93 -9.31 19.20
C TRP A 340 -17.97 -10.44 18.78
N ARG A 341 -17.97 -11.52 19.53
CA ARG A 341 -17.17 -12.69 19.22
C ARG A 341 -18.03 -13.81 18.65
N GLU A 342 -17.59 -14.41 17.55
CA GLU A 342 -18.13 -15.65 16.98
C GLU A 342 -17.00 -16.68 16.93
N LYS A 343 -17.01 -17.67 17.82
CA LYS A 343 -15.93 -18.67 17.94
C LYS A 343 -14.55 -18.02 18.08
N ASP A 344 -13.73 -18.13 17.06
CA ASP A 344 -12.35 -17.63 17.01
C ASP A 344 -12.22 -16.35 16.20
N MET A 345 -13.31 -15.67 15.92
CA MET A 345 -13.34 -14.45 15.13
C MET A 345 -13.89 -13.27 15.93
N ILE A 346 -13.32 -12.11 15.70
CA ILE A 346 -13.91 -10.83 16.04
C ILE A 346 -14.83 -10.41 14.89
N CYS A 347 -16.07 -10.15 15.20
CA CYS A 347 -17.04 -9.65 14.25
C CYS A 347 -17.32 -8.18 14.52
N LEU A 348 -17.36 -7.38 13.46
CA LEU A 348 -17.60 -5.95 13.52
C LEU A 348 -18.71 -5.57 12.55
N LYS A 349 -19.54 -4.60 12.95
CA LYS A 349 -20.55 -3.98 12.11
C LYS A 349 -20.62 -2.50 12.44
N ALA A 350 -20.68 -1.65 11.41
CA ALA A 350 -20.85 -0.21 11.56
C ALA A 350 -22.30 0.22 11.21
N GLU A 351 -22.80 1.25 11.88
CA GLU A 351 -24.08 1.87 11.57
C GLU A 351 -23.97 2.86 10.42
N GLN A 352 -22.83 3.54 10.33
CA GLN A 352 -22.45 4.41 9.24
C GLN A 352 -21.08 3.99 8.68
N PHE A 353 -20.65 4.60 7.57
CA PHE A 353 -19.37 4.29 6.98
C PHE A 353 -18.23 4.51 7.99
N ALA A 354 -17.43 3.50 8.22
CA ALA A 354 -16.28 3.54 9.12
C ALA A 354 -14.98 3.48 8.32
N ARG A 355 -14.18 4.54 8.41
CA ARG A 355 -12.91 4.67 7.69
C ARG A 355 -11.75 4.08 8.50
N CYS A 356 -10.93 3.23 7.88
CA CYS A 356 -9.70 2.66 8.45
C CYS A 356 -9.87 2.20 9.90
N VAL A 357 -10.72 1.20 10.11
CA VAL A 357 -10.96 0.63 11.43
C VAL A 357 -9.68 -0.03 11.93
N GLU A 358 -9.12 0.52 13.00
CA GLU A 358 -8.00 -0.05 13.74
C GLU A 358 -8.49 -1.01 14.80
N LEU A 359 -7.97 -2.24 14.77
CA LEU A 359 -8.07 -3.19 15.87
C LEU A 359 -6.80 -3.14 16.70
N SER A 360 -6.96 -3.02 18.01
CA SER A 360 -5.86 -3.09 18.96
C SER A 360 -6.25 -3.93 20.17
N GLY A 361 -5.28 -4.54 20.83
CA GLY A 361 -5.52 -5.30 22.05
C GLY A 361 -4.78 -4.69 23.23
N GLU A 362 -5.40 -4.80 24.42
CA GLU A 362 -4.79 -4.47 25.70
C GLU A 362 -4.80 -5.69 26.59
N GLU A 363 -3.65 -6.03 27.16
CA GLU A 363 -3.47 -7.09 28.14
C GLU A 363 -2.65 -6.56 29.31
N ASP A 364 -2.97 -6.96 30.53
CA ASP A 364 -2.17 -6.64 31.71
C ASP A 364 -0.79 -7.32 31.60
N GLY A 365 0.25 -6.53 31.31
CA GLY A 365 1.65 -6.95 31.37
C GLY A 365 2.37 -7.20 30.05
N ASP A 366 1.70 -7.39 28.92
CA ASP A 366 2.35 -7.52 27.61
C ASP A 366 1.55 -6.90 26.47
N PRO A 367 1.92 -5.70 26.01
CA PRO A 367 1.19 -4.97 24.97
C PRO A 367 1.39 -5.52 23.54
N TYR A 368 2.14 -6.61 23.34
CA TYR A 368 2.80 -6.87 22.07
C TYR A 368 2.17 -7.90 21.14
N TRP A 369 1.17 -8.67 21.50
CA TRP A 369 0.86 -9.86 20.71
C TRP A 369 -0.63 -10.06 20.43
N TRP A 370 -1.24 -9.03 19.85
CA TRP A 370 -2.50 -9.20 19.16
C TRP A 370 -2.24 -9.16 17.66
N ASP A 371 -2.15 -10.33 17.05
CA ASP A 371 -2.04 -10.47 15.61
C ASP A 371 -3.44 -10.58 15.01
N PHE A 372 -3.81 -9.61 14.20
CA PHE A 372 -5.07 -9.61 13.49
C PHE A 372 -4.83 -9.97 12.02
N GLN A 373 -5.63 -10.91 11.49
CA GLN A 373 -5.53 -11.30 10.10
C GLN A 373 -5.73 -10.12 9.14
N ASP A 374 -6.59 -9.16 9.51
CA ASP A 374 -6.80 -7.90 8.79
C ASP A 374 -6.96 -6.74 9.77
N ASN A 375 -6.55 -5.54 9.35
CA ASN A 375 -6.63 -4.32 10.14
C ASN A 375 -6.70 -3.10 9.21
N TYR A 376 -7.05 -1.93 9.74
CA TYR A 376 -7.16 -0.69 8.96
C TYR A 376 -8.02 -0.86 7.70
N PHE A 377 -9.14 -1.57 7.84
CA PHE A 377 -10.13 -1.78 6.78
C PHE A 377 -11.28 -0.80 6.90
N ASP A 378 -11.97 -0.56 5.79
CA ASP A 378 -13.20 0.22 5.78
C ASP A 378 -14.41 -0.69 5.97
N LEU A 379 -15.45 -0.17 6.64
CA LEU A 379 -16.75 -0.87 6.81
C LEU A 379 -17.86 -0.03 6.21
N PHE A 380 -18.61 -0.65 5.30
CA PHE A 380 -19.86 -0.08 4.83
C PHE A 380 -21.00 -0.36 5.81
N PRO A 381 -22.02 0.52 5.87
CA PRO A 381 -23.13 0.35 6.80
C PRO A 381 -23.81 -1.01 6.63
N GLY A 382 -24.02 -1.68 7.76
CA GLY A 382 -24.72 -2.96 7.79
C GLY A 382 -23.90 -4.19 7.41
N GLU A 383 -22.71 -4.04 6.83
CA GLU A 383 -21.82 -5.16 6.52
C GLU A 383 -21.16 -5.70 7.80
N VAL A 384 -20.98 -7.03 7.83
CA VAL A 384 -20.29 -7.70 8.93
C VAL A 384 -18.89 -8.11 8.47
N LYS A 385 -17.87 -7.51 9.05
CA LYS A 385 -16.48 -7.91 8.90
C LYS A 385 -16.13 -8.94 9.95
N ARG A 386 -15.51 -10.03 9.55
CA ARG A 386 -14.97 -11.07 10.43
C ARG A 386 -13.45 -11.06 10.32
N VAL A 387 -12.78 -11.00 11.46
CA VAL A 387 -11.33 -10.95 11.55
C VAL A 387 -10.85 -12.05 12.49
N GLU A 388 -10.00 -12.92 12.00
CA GLU A 388 -9.28 -13.86 12.84
C GLU A 388 -8.19 -13.12 13.63
N TYR A 389 -7.92 -13.59 14.84
CA TYR A 389 -6.86 -13.06 15.68
C TYR A 389 -5.97 -14.17 16.23
N GLY A 390 -4.70 -13.91 16.31
CA GLY A 390 -3.72 -14.79 16.93
C GLY A 390 -3.84 -14.81 18.45
N ASN A 391 -3.21 -15.80 19.09
CA ASN A 391 -3.16 -15.93 20.56
C ASN A 391 -4.53 -16.12 21.26
N ARG A 392 -5.30 -17.10 20.78
CA ARG A 392 -6.67 -17.43 21.24
C ARG A 392 -6.79 -17.76 22.73
N HIS A 393 -5.67 -17.94 23.43
CA HIS A 393 -5.63 -18.24 24.88
C HIS A 393 -5.43 -17.00 25.75
N LYS A 394 -5.21 -15.83 25.14
CA LYS A 394 -5.09 -14.57 25.86
C LYS A 394 -6.46 -14.08 26.33
N ARG A 395 -6.45 -13.49 27.52
CA ARG A 395 -7.56 -12.70 28.05
C ARG A 395 -7.18 -11.24 27.96
N GLY A 396 -8.12 -10.40 27.66
CA GLY A 396 -7.89 -8.96 27.55
C GLY A 396 -9.04 -8.24 26.88
N THR A 397 -8.81 -6.99 26.55
CA THR A 397 -9.78 -6.16 25.87
C THR A 397 -9.30 -5.86 24.46
N ILE A 398 -10.11 -6.21 23.45
CA ILE A 398 -9.92 -5.77 22.08
C ILE A 398 -10.71 -4.48 21.87
N LYS A 399 -10.06 -3.50 21.28
CA LYS A 399 -10.65 -2.21 20.91
C LYS A 399 -10.76 -2.09 19.41
N ALA A 400 -11.84 -1.49 18.92
CA ALA A 400 -12.01 -1.10 17.53
C ALA A 400 -12.37 0.37 17.43
N LYS A 401 -11.70 1.10 16.58
CA LYS A 401 -11.94 2.52 16.36
C LYS A 401 -11.76 2.85 14.89
N ALA A 402 -12.76 3.46 14.26
CA ALA A 402 -12.54 4.14 12.99
C ALA A 402 -11.76 5.44 13.25
N VAL A 403 -10.93 5.85 12.31
CA VAL A 403 -9.99 6.94 12.53
C VAL A 403 -10.64 8.26 12.95
N TYR A 404 -11.83 8.56 12.44
CA TYR A 404 -12.56 9.79 12.77
C TYR A 404 -13.58 9.62 13.90
N ASP A 405 -13.65 8.44 14.53
CA ASP A 405 -14.51 8.21 15.68
C ASP A 405 -13.94 8.84 16.95
N LYS A 406 -14.83 9.41 17.76
CA LYS A 406 -14.48 9.95 19.08
C LYS A 406 -14.39 8.87 20.15
N THR A 407 -15.06 7.75 19.95
CA THR A 407 -15.15 6.64 20.90
C THR A 407 -14.68 5.33 20.28
N CYS A 408 -14.18 4.42 21.11
CA CYS A 408 -13.84 3.06 20.71
C CYS A 408 -15.00 2.11 21.06
N ALA A 409 -15.21 1.08 20.25
CA ALA A 409 -15.92 -0.11 20.66
C ALA A 409 -14.96 -1.05 21.40
N GLU A 410 -15.41 -1.70 22.45
CA GLU A 410 -14.60 -2.60 23.29
C GLU A 410 -15.23 -3.98 23.43
N LEU A 411 -14.40 -5.01 23.44
CA LEU A 411 -14.81 -6.39 23.59
C LEU A 411 -13.83 -7.12 24.53
N ASN A 412 -14.34 -7.60 25.66
CA ASN A 412 -13.58 -8.45 26.57
C ASN A 412 -13.59 -9.90 26.08
N ILE A 413 -12.43 -10.54 26.05
CA ILE A 413 -12.25 -11.90 25.56
C ILE A 413 -11.44 -12.77 26.53
#